data_a1481bb7071d19df1d871a5b34305ca7
#
_entry.id   a1481bb7071d19df1d871a5b34305ca7
#
_cell.length_a   1.000
_cell.length_b   1.000
_cell.length_c   1.000
_cell.angle_alpha   90.00
_cell.angle_beta   90.00
_cell.angle_gamma   90.00
#
_symmetry.space_group_name_H-M   'P 1'
#
loop_
_entity.id
_entity.type
_entity.pdbx_description
1 polymer ?
#
loop_
_entity_poly.entity_id
_entity_poly.type
_entity_poly.pdbx_seq_one_letter_code
_entity_poly.pdbx_strand_id
1 'polypeptide(L)'
;LYQHDEAAKRVTDEQASWLTLFAMTKTVSQGTARALGAKFPGATMAAKTGTTNELRDSWFAGMDNNELVSVWVGRDDNQPAGLTGASGALQLFSGYMSQRGVNSLGLKMPEGVSWASFSRASGARVASDCPGSLQVPAKLAGLGEPMSCASPVSNPVNALDQWFGGFFN
;
A
#
# COMPACT_ATOMS: atom_id res chain seq x y z
N LEU A 1 -14.71 -29.92 -18.03
CA LEU A 1 -14.59 -28.69 -17.25
C LEU A 1 -13.41 -28.86 -16.30
N TYR A 2 -12.45 -27.95 -16.31
CA TYR A 2 -11.32 -27.94 -15.38
C TYR A 2 -11.83 -27.46 -14.00
N GLN A 3 -11.59 -28.25 -12.97
CA GLN A 3 -11.84 -27.86 -11.59
C GLN A 3 -10.48 -27.72 -10.91
N HIS A 4 -10.21 -26.53 -10.36
CA HIS A 4 -8.99 -26.27 -9.62
C HIS A 4 -9.20 -26.63 -8.14
N ASP A 5 -8.39 -27.53 -7.62
CA ASP A 5 -8.35 -27.82 -6.19
C ASP A 5 -7.41 -26.80 -5.54
N GLU A 6 -7.96 -25.97 -4.67
CA GLU A 6 -7.20 -24.96 -3.96
C GLU A 6 -6.30 -25.59 -2.89
N ALA A 7 -5.01 -25.69 -3.19
CA ALA A 7 -3.96 -26.01 -2.21
C ALA A 7 -3.25 -24.74 -1.79
N ALA A 8 -3.76 -24.06 -0.76
CA ALA A 8 -3.12 -22.87 -0.23
C ALA A 8 -1.80 -23.20 0.46
N LYS A 9 -0.69 -22.59 0.01
CA LYS A 9 0.62 -22.69 0.64
C LYS A 9 1.05 -21.33 1.17
N ARG A 10 1.42 -21.26 2.44
CA ARG A 10 2.00 -20.03 3.01
C ARG A 10 3.38 -19.78 2.38
N VAL A 11 3.55 -18.62 1.75
CA VAL A 11 4.79 -18.22 1.06
C VAL A 11 5.51 -17.05 1.73
N THR A 12 4.85 -16.37 2.68
CA THR A 12 5.43 -15.27 3.45
C THR A 12 4.90 -15.27 4.87
N ASP A 13 5.53 -14.52 5.77
CA ASP A 13 5.05 -14.42 7.15
C ASP A 13 3.78 -13.54 7.24
N GLU A 14 3.00 -13.78 8.28
CA GLU A 14 1.74 -13.10 8.51
C GLU A 14 1.92 -11.60 8.75
N GLN A 15 2.98 -11.23 9.46
CA GLN A 15 3.27 -9.83 9.81
C GLN A 15 3.65 -9.03 8.56
N ALA A 16 4.51 -9.58 7.69
CA ALA A 16 4.89 -8.93 6.43
C ALA A 16 3.68 -8.78 5.50
N SER A 17 2.86 -9.82 5.38
CA SER A 17 1.62 -9.78 4.58
C SER A 17 0.67 -8.71 5.11
N TRP A 18 0.44 -8.68 6.42
CA TRP A 18 -0.45 -7.72 7.05
C TRP A 18 0.04 -6.27 6.88
N LEU A 19 1.34 -6.02 7.11
CA LEU A 19 1.95 -4.69 6.94
C LEU A 19 1.85 -4.21 5.49
N THR A 20 2.05 -5.11 4.52
CA THR A 20 1.87 -4.81 3.10
C THR A 20 0.43 -4.43 2.79
N LEU A 21 -0.54 -5.24 3.24
CA LEU A 21 -1.96 -4.94 3.05
C LEU A 21 -2.35 -3.62 3.73
N PHE A 22 -1.87 -3.39 4.96
CA PHE A 22 -2.09 -2.12 5.64
C PHE A 22 -1.56 -0.93 4.81
N ALA A 23 -0.33 -1.01 4.29
CA ALA A 23 0.22 0.03 3.43
C ALA A 23 -0.62 0.22 2.15
N MET A 24 -1.11 -0.86 1.56
CA MET A 24 -1.98 -0.82 0.38
C MET A 24 -3.36 -0.20 0.68
N THR A 25 -3.89 -0.30 1.92
CA THR A 25 -5.13 0.42 2.28
C THR A 25 -4.92 1.94 2.29
N LYS A 26 -3.69 2.42 2.55
CA LYS A 26 -3.37 3.85 2.53
C LYS A 26 -3.40 4.42 1.12
N THR A 27 -3.18 3.61 0.08
CA THR A 27 -3.35 4.09 -1.31
C THR A 27 -4.82 4.42 -1.61
N VAL A 28 -5.75 3.68 -1.01
CA VAL A 28 -7.21 3.90 -1.15
C VAL A 28 -7.69 5.05 -0.28
N SER A 29 -7.17 5.19 0.94
CA SER A 29 -7.64 6.25 1.86
C SER A 29 -6.98 7.60 1.60
N GLN A 30 -5.72 7.64 1.14
CA GLN A 30 -4.91 8.87 1.09
C GLN A 30 -4.08 9.00 -0.20
N GLY A 31 -3.95 7.92 -0.99
CA GLY A 31 -3.02 7.82 -2.12
C GLY A 31 -3.68 7.90 -3.49
N THR A 32 -3.02 7.25 -4.45
CA THR A 32 -3.40 7.29 -5.88
C THR A 32 -4.73 6.60 -6.19
N ALA A 33 -5.23 5.75 -5.30
CA ALA A 33 -6.53 5.09 -5.42
C ALA A 33 -7.64 5.74 -4.57
N ARG A 34 -7.45 6.98 -4.09
CA ARG A 34 -8.44 7.67 -3.22
C ARG A 34 -9.85 7.81 -3.82
N ALA A 35 -9.96 7.74 -5.15
CA ALA A 35 -11.25 7.74 -5.82
C ALA A 35 -12.11 6.52 -5.44
N LEU A 36 -11.49 5.36 -5.13
CA LEU A 36 -12.22 4.20 -4.60
C LEU A 36 -12.77 4.46 -3.20
N GLY A 37 -11.96 5.04 -2.31
CA GLY A 37 -12.39 5.39 -0.96
C GLY A 37 -13.57 6.36 -0.96
N ALA A 38 -13.57 7.32 -1.88
CA ALA A 38 -14.67 8.25 -2.06
C ALA A 38 -15.93 7.57 -2.63
N LYS A 39 -15.77 6.62 -3.55
CA LYS A 39 -16.88 5.91 -4.18
C LYS A 39 -17.52 4.85 -3.29
N PHE A 40 -16.73 4.21 -2.43
CA PHE A 40 -17.16 3.15 -1.51
C PHE A 40 -16.91 3.56 -0.05
N PRO A 41 -17.64 4.57 0.45
CA PRO A 41 -17.42 5.09 1.79
C PRO A 41 -17.66 4.01 2.85
N GLY A 42 -16.77 3.96 3.85
CA GLY A 42 -16.80 2.95 4.91
C GLY A 42 -16.24 1.57 4.55
N ALA A 43 -15.95 1.30 3.28
CA ALA A 43 -15.30 0.06 2.87
C ALA A 43 -13.77 0.16 3.01
N THR A 44 -13.16 -0.88 3.58
CA THR A 44 -11.71 -1.04 3.59
C THR A 44 -11.30 -1.92 2.43
N MET A 45 -10.48 -1.39 1.53
CA MET A 45 -9.88 -2.11 0.41
C MET A 45 -8.37 -1.84 0.40
N ALA A 46 -7.61 -2.80 -0.10
CA ALA A 46 -6.18 -2.64 -0.36
C ALA A 46 -5.96 -2.54 -1.87
N ALA A 47 -5.14 -1.61 -2.32
CA ALA A 47 -4.91 -1.43 -3.75
C ALA A 47 -3.54 -0.83 -4.07
N LYS A 48 -3.11 -1.02 -5.33
CA LYS A 48 -1.92 -0.39 -5.90
C LYS A 48 -2.15 -0.05 -7.37
N THR A 49 -1.86 1.18 -7.74
CA THR A 49 -1.83 1.64 -9.13
C THR A 49 -0.45 1.36 -9.74
N GLY A 50 -0.41 1.06 -11.03
CA GLY A 50 0.80 0.97 -11.82
C GLY A 50 0.65 1.81 -13.11
N THR A 51 1.72 2.46 -13.52
CA THR A 51 1.78 3.22 -14.77
C THR A 51 3.18 3.02 -15.34
N THR A 52 3.27 2.50 -16.55
CA THR A 52 4.57 2.36 -17.21
C THR A 52 5.03 3.68 -17.82
N ASN A 53 6.32 3.74 -18.17
CA ASN A 53 6.89 4.91 -18.83
C ASN A 53 6.10 5.26 -20.10
N GLU A 54 6.05 6.54 -20.42
CA GLU A 54 5.32 7.08 -21.58
C GLU A 54 3.81 6.76 -21.59
N LEU A 55 3.22 6.38 -20.44
CA LEU A 55 1.81 6.02 -20.32
C LEU A 55 1.39 4.88 -21.27
N ARG A 56 2.26 3.90 -21.51
CA ARG A 56 1.98 2.76 -22.39
C ARG A 56 0.95 1.84 -21.78
N ASP A 57 1.12 1.55 -20.48
CA ASP A 57 0.24 0.65 -19.74
C ASP A 57 -0.31 1.30 -18.48
N SER A 58 -1.55 1.04 -18.24
CA SER A 58 -2.27 1.35 -17.02
C SER A 58 -2.55 0.05 -16.27
N TRP A 59 -2.02 -0.08 -15.06
CA TRP A 59 -2.22 -1.24 -14.19
C TRP A 59 -2.94 -0.86 -12.92
N PHE A 60 -3.73 -1.77 -12.43
CA PHE A 60 -4.34 -1.68 -11.11
C PHE A 60 -4.48 -3.06 -10.50
N ALA A 61 -4.02 -3.23 -9.28
CA ALA A 61 -4.31 -4.40 -8.46
C ALA A 61 -5.08 -3.93 -7.23
N GLY A 62 -6.24 -4.50 -7.00
CA GLY A 62 -7.08 -4.17 -5.86
C GLY A 62 -7.73 -5.41 -5.27
N MET A 63 -7.98 -5.37 -3.97
CA MET A 63 -8.62 -6.47 -3.28
C MET A 63 -9.56 -6.00 -2.17
N ASP A 64 -10.56 -6.79 -1.96
CA ASP A 64 -11.42 -6.76 -0.78
C ASP A 64 -11.32 -8.11 -0.03
N ASN A 65 -12.26 -8.42 0.85
CA ASN A 65 -12.21 -9.66 1.64
C ASN A 65 -12.51 -10.94 0.81
N ASN A 66 -13.05 -10.80 -0.40
CA ASN A 66 -13.46 -11.94 -1.21
C ASN A 66 -12.42 -12.30 -2.27
N GLU A 67 -11.80 -11.31 -2.90
CA GLU A 67 -10.92 -11.56 -4.04
C GLU A 67 -9.88 -10.47 -4.27
N LEU A 68 -8.84 -10.85 -5.00
CA LEU A 68 -7.86 -9.95 -5.59
C LEU A 68 -8.11 -9.89 -7.09
N VAL A 69 -8.27 -8.67 -7.61
CA VAL A 69 -8.48 -8.40 -9.02
C VAL A 69 -7.34 -7.56 -9.56
N SER A 70 -6.72 -8.03 -10.63
CA SER A 70 -5.73 -7.27 -11.38
C SER A 70 -6.31 -6.83 -12.72
N VAL A 71 -6.14 -5.55 -13.04
CA VAL A 71 -6.65 -4.95 -14.29
C VAL A 71 -5.47 -4.34 -15.05
N TRP A 72 -5.42 -4.63 -16.34
CA TRP A 72 -4.49 -4.03 -17.28
C TRP A 72 -5.26 -3.36 -18.42
N VAL A 73 -4.79 -2.19 -18.80
CA VAL A 73 -5.23 -1.47 -20.00
C VAL A 73 -3.99 -1.00 -20.74
N GLY A 74 -3.85 -1.44 -21.97
CA GLY A 74 -2.72 -1.13 -22.82
C GLY A 74 -3.07 -1.33 -24.28
N ARG A 75 -2.07 -1.25 -25.15
CA ARG A 75 -2.20 -1.42 -26.61
C ARG A 75 -1.29 -2.57 -27.05
N ASP A 76 -1.80 -3.40 -27.97
CA ASP A 76 -1.04 -4.55 -28.52
C ASP A 76 0.18 -4.11 -29.33
N ASP A 77 0.13 -2.89 -29.92
CA ASP A 77 1.24 -2.29 -30.66
C ASP A 77 2.28 -1.58 -29.78
N ASN A 78 2.15 -1.71 -28.44
CA ASN A 78 3.01 -1.10 -27.44
C ASN A 78 3.14 0.44 -27.56
N GLN A 79 2.19 1.11 -28.22
CA GLN A 79 2.12 2.57 -28.26
C GLN A 79 1.50 3.09 -26.96
N PRO A 80 1.75 4.37 -26.60
CA PRO A 80 1.13 4.97 -25.43
C PRO A 80 -0.40 4.84 -25.42
N ALA A 81 -0.97 4.28 -24.37
CA ALA A 81 -2.40 4.28 -24.13
C ALA A 81 -2.91 5.65 -23.61
N GLY A 82 -1.98 6.50 -23.14
CA GLY A 82 -2.31 7.82 -22.59
C GLY A 82 -2.99 7.77 -21.23
N LEU A 83 -2.95 6.62 -20.54
CA LEU A 83 -3.66 6.38 -19.29
C LEU A 83 -2.68 6.08 -18.14
N THR A 84 -2.99 6.63 -16.97
CA THR A 84 -2.35 6.24 -15.72
C THR A 84 -3.13 5.09 -15.07
N GLY A 85 -2.54 4.41 -14.08
CA GLY A 85 -3.25 3.40 -13.29
C GLY A 85 -4.54 3.94 -12.64
N ALA A 86 -4.59 5.23 -12.32
CA ALA A 86 -5.76 5.88 -11.73
C ALA A 86 -6.82 6.29 -12.78
N SER A 87 -6.42 6.71 -13.97
CA SER A 87 -7.34 7.19 -15.02
C SER A 87 -7.85 6.06 -15.93
N GLY A 88 -7.15 4.93 -16.00
CA GLY A 88 -7.49 3.75 -16.80
C GLY A 88 -7.96 2.55 -15.96
N ALA A 89 -7.04 1.69 -15.57
CA ALA A 89 -7.33 0.40 -14.94
C ALA A 89 -8.16 0.51 -13.65
N LEU A 90 -7.95 1.54 -12.81
CA LEU A 90 -8.76 1.78 -11.60
C LEU A 90 -10.23 1.98 -11.96
N GLN A 91 -10.55 2.64 -13.07
CA GLN A 91 -11.94 2.91 -13.46
C GLN A 91 -12.68 1.60 -13.78
N LEU A 92 -12.02 0.67 -14.47
CA LEU A 92 -12.57 -0.65 -14.76
C LEU A 92 -12.77 -1.47 -13.48
N PHE A 93 -11.74 -1.50 -12.60
CA PHE A 93 -11.86 -2.13 -11.28
C PHE A 93 -13.04 -1.55 -10.48
N SER A 94 -13.15 -0.22 -10.46
CA SER A 94 -14.22 0.49 -9.77
C SER A 94 -15.61 0.16 -10.32
N GLY A 95 -15.73 0.02 -11.65
CA GLY A 95 -16.96 -0.43 -12.32
C GLY A 95 -17.34 -1.85 -11.93
N TYR A 96 -16.37 -2.76 -11.95
CA TYR A 96 -16.55 -4.14 -11.52
C TYR A 96 -17.04 -4.23 -10.07
N MET A 97 -16.36 -3.55 -9.15
CA MET A 97 -16.75 -3.53 -7.73
C MET A 97 -18.15 -2.92 -7.50
N SER A 98 -18.56 -1.97 -8.34
CA SER A 98 -19.92 -1.39 -8.25
C SER A 98 -21.02 -2.38 -8.60
N GLN A 99 -20.74 -3.33 -9.50
CA GLN A 99 -21.71 -4.36 -9.90
C GLN A 99 -21.73 -5.53 -8.91
N ARG A 100 -20.54 -5.98 -8.48
CA ARG A 100 -20.41 -7.12 -7.57
C ARG A 100 -20.76 -6.76 -6.12
N GLY A 101 -20.53 -5.53 -5.73
CA GLY A 101 -20.51 -5.09 -4.33
C GLY A 101 -19.12 -5.27 -3.70
N VAL A 102 -18.83 -4.50 -2.66
CA VAL A 102 -17.55 -4.55 -1.92
C VAL A 102 -17.78 -5.25 -0.58
N ASN A 103 -16.92 -6.22 -0.27
CA ASN A 103 -16.83 -6.84 1.04
C ASN A 103 -15.57 -6.32 1.76
N SER A 104 -15.77 -5.51 2.80
CA SER A 104 -14.70 -4.81 3.49
C SER A 104 -13.65 -5.74 4.07
N LEU A 105 -12.36 -5.47 3.83
CA LEU A 105 -11.25 -6.22 4.42
C LEU A 105 -11.28 -6.15 5.95
N GLY A 106 -11.22 -7.29 6.59
CA GLY A 106 -11.04 -7.44 8.03
C GLY A 106 -9.55 -7.57 8.39
N LEU A 107 -8.84 -6.44 8.51
CA LEU A 107 -7.41 -6.44 8.84
C LEU A 107 -7.20 -6.48 10.36
N LYS A 108 -7.31 -7.68 10.95
CA LYS A 108 -6.93 -7.88 12.36
C LYS A 108 -5.40 -7.87 12.46
N MET A 109 -4.86 -6.99 13.31
CA MET A 109 -3.42 -6.87 13.52
C MET A 109 -2.87 -8.18 14.12
N PRO A 110 -1.84 -8.78 13.52
CA PRO A 110 -1.25 -10.03 14.02
C PRO A 110 -0.36 -9.79 15.23
N GLU A 111 -0.07 -10.87 15.96
CA GLU A 111 0.89 -10.83 17.04
C GLU A 111 2.27 -10.39 16.57
N GLY A 112 2.98 -9.62 17.40
CA GLY A 112 4.31 -9.07 17.05
C GLY A 112 4.29 -7.85 16.14
N VAL A 113 3.11 -7.37 15.71
CA VAL A 113 2.92 -6.05 15.10
C VAL A 113 2.26 -5.13 16.11
N SER A 114 2.74 -3.90 16.22
CA SER A 114 2.16 -2.87 17.08
C SER A 114 2.38 -1.49 16.48
N TRP A 115 1.63 -0.51 16.97
CA TRP A 115 1.85 0.88 16.61
C TRP A 115 3.18 1.37 17.17
N ALA A 116 3.97 2.03 16.37
CA ALA A 116 5.22 2.67 16.75
C ALA A 116 5.30 4.07 16.13
N SER A 117 6.02 4.96 16.82
CA SER A 117 6.22 6.34 16.39
C SER A 117 7.56 6.50 15.72
N PHE A 118 7.58 7.20 14.60
CA PHE A 118 8.77 7.45 13.80
C PHE A 118 8.92 8.95 13.51
N SER A 119 10.13 9.44 13.58
CA SER A 119 10.45 10.80 13.15
C SER A 119 10.24 10.93 11.64
N ARG A 120 9.46 11.93 11.22
CA ARG A 120 9.28 12.23 9.78
C ARG A 120 10.56 12.69 9.11
N ALA A 121 11.48 13.25 9.88
CA ALA A 121 12.74 13.81 9.37
C ALA A 121 13.81 12.73 9.17
N SER A 122 13.92 11.77 10.10
CA SER A 122 15.02 10.80 10.10
C SER A 122 14.56 9.35 9.84
N GLY A 123 13.26 9.07 9.91
CA GLY A 123 12.74 7.71 9.88
C GLY A 123 13.06 6.89 11.14
N ALA A 124 13.77 7.44 12.10
CA ALA A 124 14.13 6.75 13.32
C ALA A 124 12.91 6.54 14.23
N ARG A 125 12.87 5.40 14.94
CA ARG A 125 11.87 5.16 15.98
C ARG A 125 12.06 6.16 17.12
N VAL A 126 10.99 6.81 17.52
CA VAL A 126 11.00 7.83 18.58
C VAL A 126 9.91 7.53 19.61
N ALA A 127 9.98 8.18 20.77
CA ALA A 127 8.94 8.09 21.77
C ALA A 127 7.58 8.58 21.21
N SER A 128 6.49 8.05 21.74
CA SER A 128 5.13 8.31 21.21
C SER A 128 4.65 9.74 21.38
N ASP A 129 5.23 10.46 22.30
CA ASP A 129 4.97 11.87 22.64
C ASP A 129 5.81 12.87 21.83
N CYS A 130 6.68 12.38 20.93
CA CYS A 130 7.53 13.27 20.12
C CYS A 130 6.68 14.11 19.13
N PRO A 131 6.79 15.44 19.19
CA PRO A 131 6.06 16.32 18.27
C PRO A 131 6.38 16.02 16.80
N GLY A 132 5.34 15.97 15.96
CA GLY A 132 5.48 15.71 14.51
C GLY A 132 5.87 14.29 14.14
N SER A 133 5.86 13.34 15.09
CA SER A 133 6.08 11.92 14.78
C SER A 133 4.92 11.36 13.96
N LEU A 134 5.22 10.33 13.16
CA LEU A 134 4.25 9.54 12.42
C LEU A 134 4.04 8.22 13.14
N GLN A 135 2.79 7.92 13.51
CA GLN A 135 2.42 6.61 14.04
C GLN A 135 2.04 5.67 12.91
N VAL A 136 2.77 4.57 12.80
CA VAL A 136 2.48 3.49 11.83
C VAL A 136 2.65 2.13 12.53
N PRO A 137 1.95 1.09 12.07
CA PRO A 137 2.21 -0.25 12.56
C PRO A 137 3.58 -0.73 12.08
N ALA A 138 4.27 -1.43 12.96
CA ALA A 138 5.59 -1.99 12.69
C ALA A 138 5.75 -3.36 13.35
N LYS A 139 6.57 -4.22 12.75
CA LYS A 139 7.02 -5.46 13.37
C LYS A 139 7.98 -5.12 14.50
N LEU A 140 7.64 -5.54 15.73
CA LEU A 140 8.42 -5.17 16.92
C LEU A 140 9.78 -5.87 16.99
N ALA A 141 9.85 -7.10 16.47
CA ALA A 141 11.10 -7.85 16.41
C ALA A 141 12.11 -7.12 15.51
N GLY A 142 13.26 -6.75 16.08
CA GLY A 142 14.31 -6.02 15.37
C GLY A 142 14.18 -4.50 15.38
N LEU A 143 13.09 -3.94 15.92
CA LEU A 143 13.05 -2.51 16.21
C LEU A 143 13.89 -2.23 17.46
N GLY A 144 14.86 -1.31 17.36
CA GLY A 144 15.60 -0.78 18.51
C GLY A 144 14.67 -0.02 19.46
N GLU A 145 15.21 0.30 20.66
CA GLU A 145 14.50 1.15 21.62
C GLU A 145 14.15 2.52 20.99
N PRO A 146 13.01 3.10 21.39
CA PRO A 146 12.65 4.43 20.90
C PRO A 146 13.64 5.48 21.39
N MET A 147 14.14 6.28 20.47
CA MET A 147 14.99 7.42 20.79
C MET A 147 14.14 8.52 21.45
N SER A 148 14.76 9.30 22.33
CA SER A 148 14.14 10.55 22.82
C SER A 148 13.90 11.50 21.66
N CYS A 149 12.96 12.43 21.82
CA CYS A 149 12.67 13.44 20.81
C CYS A 149 13.94 14.23 20.47
N ALA A 150 14.54 13.98 19.33
CA ALA A 150 15.66 14.77 18.86
C ALA A 150 15.17 16.17 18.49
N SER A 151 15.92 17.20 18.87
CA SER A 151 15.76 18.54 18.29
C SER A 151 15.79 18.43 16.76
N PRO A 152 15.04 19.25 16.01
CA PRO A 152 14.95 19.13 14.56
C PRO A 152 16.35 19.13 13.95
N VAL A 153 16.73 18.03 13.31
CA VAL A 153 17.99 17.93 12.57
C VAL A 153 17.92 18.94 11.43
N SER A 154 18.90 19.80 11.35
CA SER A 154 18.96 20.94 10.43
C SER A 154 19.12 20.58 8.93
N ASN A 155 18.94 19.30 8.54
CA ASN A 155 19.00 18.89 7.13
C ASN A 155 18.15 17.64 6.81
N PRO A 156 16.87 17.81 6.42
CA PRO A 156 15.97 16.68 6.15
C PRO A 156 16.23 15.95 4.81
N VAL A 157 17.06 16.49 3.93
CA VAL A 157 17.26 15.96 2.57
C VAL A 157 18.06 14.66 2.54
N ASN A 158 19.03 14.49 3.44
CA ASN A 158 19.94 13.34 3.42
C ASN A 158 19.36 12.04 4.01
N ALA A 159 18.30 12.09 4.79
CA ALA A 159 17.74 10.89 5.45
C ALA A 159 16.84 10.08 4.52
N LEU A 160 16.11 10.74 3.64
CA LEU A 160 15.27 10.08 2.63
C LEU A 160 16.11 9.43 1.53
N ASP A 161 17.18 10.09 1.08
CA ASP A 161 18.10 9.54 0.07
C ASP A 161 18.85 8.30 0.58
N GLN A 162 19.21 8.24 1.86
CA GLN A 162 19.80 7.04 2.46
C GLN A 162 18.82 5.88 2.60
N TRP A 163 17.54 6.18 2.82
CA TRP A 163 16.51 5.15 2.99
C TRP A 163 16.05 4.57 1.65
N PHE A 164 15.93 5.41 0.61
CA PHE A 164 15.55 4.98 -0.74
C PHE A 164 16.73 4.52 -1.60
N GLY A 165 17.96 4.98 -1.33
CA GLY A 165 19.16 4.58 -2.09
C GLY A 165 19.54 3.11 -1.95
N GLY A 166 19.04 2.40 -0.93
CA GLY A 166 19.23 0.97 -0.75
C GLY A 166 18.25 0.07 -1.54
N PHE A 167 17.22 0.63 -2.17
CA PHE A 167 16.20 -0.13 -2.89
C PHE A 167 16.38 -0.16 -4.42
N PHE A 168 17.34 0.59 -4.97
CA PHE A 168 17.55 0.75 -6.41
C PHE A 168 18.96 0.36 -6.90
N ASN A 169 19.74 -0.38 -6.11
CA ASN A 169 20.99 -1.03 -6.56
C ASN A 169 20.83 -2.55 -6.63
#